data_af7b3603ddcebb62d2cc02214415ca8e
#
_entry.id   af7b3603ddcebb62d2cc02214415ca8e
#
_cell.length_a   1.000
_cell.length_b   1.000
_cell.length_c   1.000
_cell.angle_alpha   90.00
_cell.angle_beta   90.00
_cell.angle_gamma   90.00
#
_symmetry.space_group_name_H-M   'P 1'
#
loop_
_entity.id
_entity.type
_entity.pdbx_description
1 polymer ?
#
loop_
_entity_poly.entity_id
_entity_poly.type
_entity_poly.pdbx_seq_one_letter_code
_entity_poly.pdbx_strand_id
1 'polypeptide(L)'
;IHTIVGAGGASGSLDASNIFKPALARGELQCIGASTLDEYRMYIEKDGALDRRFQKVIVDPPSVDETVQILNNIKTKYEEYHNVSYADDAIDACVKLSDRYITDRLLPDKAIDVMDEVGARVHLKNINVPKEILDLEKKIEDIKLEKNKVVKSQRFELSLIHI
;
A
#
# COMPACT_ATOMS: atom_id res chain seq x y z
N ILE A 1 0.63 -14.89 11.80
CA ILE A 1 0.60 -15.77 12.99
C ILE A 1 2.02 -15.97 13.56
N HIS A 2 3.04 -16.09 12.73
CA HIS A 2 4.44 -16.24 13.13
C HIS A 2 4.94 -15.11 14.03
N THR A 3 4.47 -13.88 13.81
CA THR A 3 4.80 -12.70 14.64
C THR A 3 4.29 -12.83 16.07
N ILE A 4 3.16 -13.47 16.27
CA ILE A 4 2.59 -13.70 17.63
C ILE A 4 3.36 -14.82 18.33
N VAL A 5 3.72 -15.86 17.59
CA VAL A 5 4.43 -17.05 18.12
C VAL A 5 5.92 -16.76 18.33
N GLY A 6 6.54 -15.92 17.47
CA GLY A 6 7.95 -15.57 17.55
C GLY A 6 8.29 -14.39 18.46
N ALA A 7 7.30 -13.69 19.01
CA ALA A 7 7.51 -12.48 19.82
C ALA A 7 8.17 -12.74 21.20
N GLY A 8 8.29 -14.00 21.60
CA GLY A 8 8.84 -14.41 22.91
C GLY A 8 10.38 -14.53 22.98
N GLY A 9 11.11 -14.14 21.94
CA GLY A 9 12.57 -14.34 21.88
C GLY A 9 13.45 -13.43 22.75
N ALA A 10 12.89 -12.41 23.39
CA ALA A 10 13.59 -11.59 24.38
C ALA A 10 13.24 -12.07 25.78
N SER A 11 14.25 -12.42 26.56
CA SER A 11 14.10 -12.88 27.94
C SER A 11 13.26 -11.91 28.77
N GLY A 12 12.02 -12.32 29.11
CA GLY A 12 11.11 -11.53 29.96
C GLY A 12 9.82 -11.07 29.32
N SER A 13 9.59 -11.25 28.03
CA SER A 13 8.30 -10.97 27.42
C SER A 13 7.37 -12.19 27.54
N LEU A 14 6.14 -11.94 27.95
CA LEU A 14 5.07 -12.96 27.95
C LEU A 14 4.92 -13.49 26.51
N ASP A 15 5.29 -14.75 26.31
CA ASP A 15 5.11 -15.40 25.02
C ASP A 15 3.60 -15.50 24.75
N ALA A 16 3.10 -14.68 23.84
CA ALA A 16 1.68 -14.65 23.49
C ALA A 16 1.18 -16.04 23.05
N SER A 17 2.07 -16.89 22.53
CA SER A 17 1.73 -18.27 22.15
C SER A 17 1.24 -19.10 23.35
N ASN A 18 1.78 -18.87 24.54
CA ASN A 18 1.36 -19.57 25.75
C ASN A 18 -0.05 -19.18 26.22
N ILE A 19 -0.50 -17.98 25.87
CA ILE A 19 -1.87 -17.52 26.13
C ILE A 19 -2.85 -18.14 25.12
N PHE A 20 -2.46 -18.25 23.87
CA PHE A 20 -3.31 -18.77 22.79
C PHE A 20 -3.45 -20.31 22.84
N LYS A 21 -2.40 -21.03 23.18
CA LYS A 21 -2.39 -22.50 23.19
C LYS A 21 -3.54 -23.11 24.00
N PRO A 22 -3.83 -22.69 25.25
CA PRO A 22 -4.94 -23.23 26.01
C PRO A 22 -6.32 -22.95 25.42
N ALA A 23 -6.52 -21.71 24.90
CA ALA A 23 -7.80 -21.32 24.33
C ALA A 23 -8.06 -22.04 22.98
N LEU A 24 -7.03 -22.22 22.15
CA LEU A 24 -7.12 -23.08 20.96
C LEU A 24 -7.38 -24.54 21.31
N ALA A 25 -6.77 -25.02 22.39
CA ALA A 25 -6.96 -26.41 22.84
C ALA A 25 -8.39 -26.73 23.28
N ARG A 26 -9.05 -25.75 23.91
CA ARG A 26 -10.43 -25.88 24.35
C ARG A 26 -11.46 -25.54 23.27
N GLY A 27 -11.02 -25.12 22.09
CA GLY A 27 -11.94 -24.69 21.02
C GLY A 27 -12.64 -23.35 21.28
N GLU A 28 -12.18 -22.60 22.28
CA GLU A 28 -12.74 -21.29 22.66
C GLU A 28 -12.33 -20.19 21.63
N LEU A 29 -11.27 -20.44 20.90
CA LEU A 29 -10.73 -19.50 19.88
C LEU A 29 -10.68 -20.19 18.52
N GLN A 30 -11.31 -19.55 17.52
CA GLN A 30 -11.11 -19.87 16.11
C GLN A 30 -10.17 -18.85 15.49
N CYS A 31 -9.14 -19.31 14.80
CA CYS A 31 -8.11 -18.45 14.24
C CYS A 31 -7.79 -18.85 12.81
N ILE A 32 -7.77 -17.86 11.91
CA ILE A 32 -7.23 -17.98 10.57
C ILE A 32 -5.95 -17.14 10.55
N GLY A 33 -4.82 -17.78 10.30
CA GLY A 33 -3.51 -17.11 10.25
C GLY A 33 -2.86 -17.24 8.88
N ALA A 34 -2.24 -16.17 8.41
CA ALA A 34 -1.42 -16.19 7.23
C ALA A 34 0.07 -16.14 7.61
N SER A 35 0.89 -16.85 6.87
CA SER A 35 2.34 -16.91 7.03
C SER A 35 2.99 -17.42 5.75
N THR A 36 4.29 -17.26 5.61
CA THR A 36 5.05 -17.92 4.55
C THR A 36 5.36 -19.36 4.94
N LEU A 37 5.67 -20.22 3.95
CA LEU A 37 6.03 -21.63 4.23
C LEU A 37 7.27 -21.74 5.12
N ASP A 38 8.25 -20.87 4.93
CA ASP A 38 9.49 -20.89 5.72
C ASP A 38 9.24 -20.44 7.16
N GLU A 39 8.44 -19.40 7.37
CA GLU A 39 8.04 -18.95 8.70
C GLU A 39 7.16 -19.98 9.41
N TYR A 40 6.26 -20.64 8.68
CA TYR A 40 5.47 -21.73 9.22
C TYR A 40 6.37 -22.87 9.74
N ARG A 41 7.33 -23.31 8.92
CA ARG A 41 8.32 -24.34 9.32
C ARG A 41 9.17 -23.90 10.50
N MET A 42 9.55 -22.64 10.53
CA MET A 42 10.42 -22.10 11.59
C MET A 42 9.73 -21.95 12.93
N TYR A 43 8.49 -21.50 12.94
CA TYR A 43 7.80 -21.07 14.18
C TYR A 43 6.61 -21.94 14.57
N ILE A 44 5.88 -22.54 13.62
CA ILE A 44 4.66 -23.30 13.92
C ILE A 44 4.93 -24.80 13.94
N GLU A 45 5.57 -25.34 12.90
CA GLU A 45 5.81 -26.77 12.74
C GLU A 45 6.72 -27.34 13.85
N LYS A 46 7.63 -26.52 14.36
CA LYS A 46 8.50 -26.91 15.50
C LYS A 46 7.74 -27.01 16.82
N ASP A 47 6.62 -26.31 16.93
CA ASP A 47 5.75 -26.34 18.12
C ASP A 47 4.61 -27.33 17.91
N GLY A 48 4.81 -28.60 18.33
CA GLY A 48 3.82 -29.64 18.15
C GLY A 48 2.46 -29.36 18.84
N ALA A 49 2.38 -28.38 19.73
CA ALA A 49 1.12 -27.96 20.32
C ALA A 49 0.33 -27.04 19.36
N LEU A 50 1.00 -26.25 18.56
CA LEU A 50 0.37 -25.40 17.54
C LEU A 50 0.10 -26.18 16.26
N ASP A 51 1.07 -26.97 15.78
CA ASP A 51 0.96 -27.73 14.55
C ASP A 51 -0.28 -28.65 14.51
N ARG A 52 -0.58 -29.31 15.65
CA ARG A 52 -1.78 -30.17 15.77
C ARG A 52 -3.12 -29.41 15.78
N ARG A 53 -3.10 -28.08 15.91
CA ARG A 53 -4.33 -27.27 16.05
C ARG A 53 -4.59 -26.40 14.82
N PHE A 54 -3.63 -26.31 13.91
CA PHE A 54 -3.79 -25.56 12.67
C PHE A 54 -3.80 -26.50 11.47
N GLN A 55 -4.86 -26.41 10.68
CA GLN A 55 -4.91 -27.05 9.38
C GLN A 55 -4.13 -26.19 8.36
N LYS A 56 -3.08 -26.72 7.78
CA LYS A 56 -2.31 -26.07 6.73
C LYS A 56 -3.12 -26.02 5.43
N VAL A 57 -3.30 -24.82 4.90
CA VAL A 57 -3.89 -24.58 3.58
C VAL A 57 -2.84 -23.86 2.74
N ILE A 58 -2.40 -24.50 1.66
CA ILE A 58 -1.44 -23.89 0.72
C ILE A 58 -2.25 -23.05 -0.27
N VAL A 59 -1.84 -21.81 -0.45
CA VAL A 59 -2.40 -20.89 -1.42
C VAL A 59 -1.37 -20.68 -2.51
N ASP A 60 -1.61 -21.26 -3.68
CA ASP A 60 -0.76 -21.10 -4.85
C ASP A 60 -1.03 -19.77 -5.55
N PRO A 61 -0.03 -19.18 -6.22
CA PRO A 61 -0.25 -17.99 -7.04
C PRO A 61 -1.28 -18.26 -8.14
N PRO A 62 -2.18 -17.31 -8.42
CA PRO A 62 -3.14 -17.46 -9.51
C PRO A 62 -2.45 -17.41 -10.88
N SER A 63 -3.11 -18.00 -11.87
CA SER A 63 -2.71 -17.89 -13.27
C SER A 63 -2.89 -16.46 -13.80
N VAL A 64 -2.34 -16.20 -15.00
CA VAL A 64 -2.49 -14.91 -15.70
C VAL A 64 -3.97 -14.58 -15.91
N ASP A 65 -4.77 -15.57 -16.38
CA ASP A 65 -6.19 -15.36 -16.68
C ASP A 65 -7.02 -15.10 -15.39
N GLU A 66 -6.74 -15.83 -14.33
CA GLU A 66 -7.36 -15.58 -13.02
C GLU A 66 -6.96 -14.22 -12.46
N THR A 67 -5.71 -13.80 -12.68
CA THR A 67 -5.25 -12.48 -12.25
C THR A 67 -5.97 -11.36 -12.99
N VAL A 68 -6.23 -11.50 -14.29
CA VAL A 68 -7.05 -10.54 -15.05
C VAL A 68 -8.45 -10.42 -14.45
N GLN A 69 -9.06 -11.54 -14.06
CA GLN A 69 -10.37 -11.51 -13.39
C GLN A 69 -10.30 -10.82 -12.03
N ILE A 70 -9.25 -11.09 -11.25
CA ILE A 70 -9.03 -10.42 -9.94
C ILE A 70 -8.92 -8.91 -10.14
N LEU A 71 -8.08 -8.44 -11.07
CA LEU A 71 -7.90 -7.02 -11.34
C LEU A 71 -9.20 -6.36 -11.79
N ASN A 72 -9.98 -7.02 -12.66
CA ASN A 72 -11.28 -6.52 -13.08
C ASN A 72 -12.27 -6.38 -11.92
N ASN A 73 -12.23 -7.29 -10.94
CA ASN A 73 -13.09 -7.22 -9.75
C ASN A 73 -12.73 -6.06 -8.79
N ILE A 74 -11.46 -5.68 -8.74
CA ILE A 74 -10.99 -4.59 -7.86
C ILE A 74 -10.85 -3.25 -8.58
N LYS A 75 -10.88 -3.24 -9.91
CA LYS A 75 -10.71 -2.09 -10.82
C LYS A 75 -11.44 -0.84 -10.35
N THR A 76 -12.72 -0.96 -10.03
CA THR A 76 -13.56 0.18 -9.66
C THR A 76 -13.04 0.94 -8.45
N LYS A 77 -12.47 0.25 -7.46
CA LYS A 77 -11.90 0.90 -6.26
C LYS A 77 -10.66 1.73 -6.60
N TYR A 78 -9.83 1.25 -7.51
CA TYR A 78 -8.65 1.98 -7.98
C TYR A 78 -9.01 3.14 -8.90
N GLU A 79 -10.04 2.97 -9.73
CA GLU A 79 -10.61 4.05 -10.57
C GLU A 79 -11.12 5.21 -9.71
N GLU A 80 -11.86 4.91 -8.66
CA GLU A 80 -12.35 5.91 -7.70
C GLU A 80 -11.20 6.59 -6.94
N TYR A 81 -10.22 5.80 -6.48
CA TYR A 81 -9.11 6.34 -5.70
C TYR A 81 -8.20 7.27 -6.51
N HIS A 82 -7.84 6.87 -7.74
CA HIS A 82 -6.98 7.67 -8.62
C HIS A 82 -7.75 8.66 -9.50
N ASN A 83 -9.09 8.61 -9.50
CA ASN A 83 -9.93 9.41 -10.40
C ASN A 83 -9.54 9.23 -11.88
N VAL A 84 -9.40 7.98 -12.29
CA VAL A 84 -9.05 7.54 -13.66
C VAL A 84 -9.98 6.42 -14.10
N SER A 85 -9.91 6.03 -15.38
CA SER A 85 -10.60 4.85 -15.89
C SER A 85 -9.58 3.91 -16.53
N TYR A 86 -9.69 2.61 -16.22
CA TYR A 86 -8.84 1.57 -16.83
C TYR A 86 -9.61 0.86 -17.95
N ALA A 87 -9.06 0.89 -19.13
CA ALA A 87 -9.56 0.07 -20.25
C ALA A 87 -9.19 -1.41 -20.02
N ASP A 88 -9.95 -2.33 -20.60
CA ASP A 88 -9.74 -3.76 -20.38
C ASP A 88 -8.39 -4.24 -20.94
N ASP A 89 -7.96 -3.67 -22.06
CA ASP A 89 -6.64 -3.91 -22.65
C ASP A 89 -5.49 -3.39 -21.76
N ALA A 90 -5.71 -2.31 -20.99
CA ALA A 90 -4.76 -1.82 -20.01
C ALA A 90 -4.61 -2.78 -18.82
N ILE A 91 -5.72 -3.37 -18.34
CA ILE A 91 -5.68 -4.40 -17.29
C ILE A 91 -4.90 -5.63 -17.78
N ASP A 92 -5.23 -6.10 -18.99
CA ASP A 92 -4.49 -7.20 -19.62
C ASP A 92 -2.98 -6.92 -19.74
N ALA A 93 -2.62 -5.70 -20.13
CA ALA A 93 -1.22 -5.28 -20.23
C ALA A 93 -0.54 -5.25 -18.85
N CYS A 94 -1.20 -4.74 -17.80
CA CYS A 94 -0.67 -4.76 -16.44
C CYS A 94 -0.30 -6.17 -16.00
N VAL A 95 -1.17 -7.16 -16.25
CA VAL A 95 -0.91 -8.55 -15.87
C VAL A 95 0.20 -9.16 -16.71
N LYS A 96 0.11 -9.09 -18.04
CA LYS A 96 1.07 -9.73 -18.95
C LYS A 96 2.47 -9.14 -18.85
N LEU A 97 2.57 -7.81 -18.71
CA LEU A 97 3.88 -7.15 -18.61
C LEU A 97 4.50 -7.34 -17.22
N SER A 98 3.70 -7.28 -16.16
CA SER A 98 4.22 -7.58 -14.81
C SER A 98 4.70 -9.03 -14.71
N ASP A 99 3.97 -9.96 -15.30
CA ASP A 99 4.38 -11.37 -15.29
C ASP A 99 5.69 -11.61 -16.05
N ARG A 100 5.87 -10.92 -17.16
CA ARG A 100 7.06 -11.04 -18.02
C ARG A 100 8.31 -10.36 -17.44
N TYR A 101 8.16 -9.18 -16.83
CA TYR A 101 9.30 -8.33 -16.47
C TYR A 101 9.58 -8.24 -14.97
N ILE A 102 8.60 -8.54 -14.11
CA ILE A 102 8.79 -8.53 -12.65
C ILE A 102 8.91 -9.97 -12.18
N THR A 103 10.14 -10.39 -11.86
CA THR A 103 10.47 -11.78 -11.51
C THR A 103 10.63 -12.01 -10.01
N ASP A 104 10.76 -10.97 -9.22
CA ASP A 104 10.99 -11.01 -7.77
C ASP A 104 9.69 -11.08 -6.95
N ARG A 105 8.53 -10.95 -7.61
CA ARG A 105 7.20 -11.01 -6.99
C ARG A 105 6.27 -11.95 -7.74
N LEU A 106 5.25 -12.42 -7.04
CA LEU A 106 4.24 -13.33 -7.58
C LEU A 106 2.97 -12.57 -7.99
N LEU A 107 2.17 -13.18 -8.84
CA LEU A 107 0.81 -12.75 -9.10
C LEU A 107 -0.06 -13.07 -7.87
N PRO A 108 -1.11 -12.26 -7.58
CA PRO A 108 -1.56 -11.08 -8.31
C PRO A 108 -0.82 -9.78 -7.93
N ASP A 109 -0.03 -9.76 -6.85
CA ASP A 109 0.52 -8.56 -6.22
C ASP A 109 1.27 -7.66 -7.21
N LYS A 110 2.20 -8.24 -7.99
CA LYS A 110 2.98 -7.48 -8.98
C LYS A 110 2.10 -6.79 -10.04
N ALA A 111 0.97 -7.39 -10.40
CA ALA A 111 0.06 -6.82 -11.38
C ALA A 111 -0.80 -5.70 -10.76
N ILE A 112 -1.19 -5.85 -9.51
CA ILE A 112 -1.90 -4.83 -8.73
C ILE A 112 -0.99 -3.61 -8.54
N ASP A 113 0.27 -3.80 -8.16
CA ASP A 113 1.24 -2.71 -8.01
C ASP A 113 1.42 -1.91 -9.32
N VAL A 114 1.51 -2.62 -10.46
CA VAL A 114 1.61 -1.95 -11.77
C VAL A 114 0.34 -1.16 -12.09
N MET A 115 -0.84 -1.71 -11.81
CA MET A 115 -2.11 -1.03 -12.03
C MET A 115 -2.21 0.24 -11.17
N ASP A 116 -1.84 0.16 -9.90
CA ASP A 116 -1.82 1.28 -8.95
C ASP A 116 -0.87 2.40 -9.42
N GLU A 117 0.37 2.03 -9.75
CA GLU A 117 1.39 2.97 -10.26
C GLU A 117 0.95 3.67 -11.55
N VAL A 118 0.35 2.93 -12.48
CA VAL A 118 -0.17 3.51 -13.75
C VAL A 118 -1.30 4.48 -13.48
N GLY A 119 -2.23 4.13 -12.58
CA GLY A 119 -3.32 5.02 -12.15
C GLY A 119 -2.80 6.32 -11.56
N ALA A 120 -1.86 6.22 -10.63
CA ALA A 120 -1.22 7.38 -10.02
C ALA A 120 -0.52 8.29 -11.05
N ARG A 121 0.21 7.70 -12.00
CA ARG A 121 0.90 8.45 -13.07
C ARG A 121 -0.06 9.16 -14.01
N VAL A 122 -1.16 8.51 -14.38
CA VAL A 122 -2.19 9.11 -15.23
C VAL A 122 -2.88 10.25 -14.48
N HIS A 123 -3.24 10.04 -13.23
CA HIS A 123 -3.80 11.08 -12.38
C HIS A 123 -2.90 12.33 -12.33
N LEU A 124 -1.62 12.15 -12.03
CA LEU A 124 -0.64 13.25 -11.97
C LEU A 124 -0.49 14.00 -13.30
N LYS A 125 -0.54 13.30 -14.43
CA LYS A 125 -0.48 13.94 -15.76
C LYS A 125 -1.73 14.74 -16.07
N ASN A 126 -2.87 14.35 -15.54
CA ASN A 126 -4.16 14.99 -15.78
C ASN A 126 -4.49 16.11 -14.79
N ILE A 127 -3.63 16.37 -13.80
CA ILE A 127 -3.77 17.54 -12.94
C ILE A 127 -3.45 18.79 -13.76
N ASN A 128 -4.44 19.28 -14.48
CA ASN A 128 -4.40 20.60 -15.09
C ASN A 128 -4.71 21.63 -13.99
N VAL A 129 -3.69 22.28 -13.48
CA VAL A 129 -3.89 23.43 -12.59
C VAL A 129 -4.58 24.54 -13.42
N PRO A 130 -5.78 25.02 -13.03
CA PRO A 130 -6.44 26.11 -13.74
C PRO A 130 -5.49 27.30 -13.89
N LYS A 131 -5.49 27.94 -15.06
CA LYS A 131 -4.63 29.11 -15.33
C LYS A 131 -4.79 30.21 -14.28
N GLU A 132 -5.99 30.36 -13.77
CA GLU A 132 -6.32 31.32 -12.70
C GLU A 132 -5.50 31.09 -11.42
N ILE A 133 -5.29 29.81 -11.04
CA ILE A 133 -4.46 29.46 -9.87
C ILE A 133 -3.00 29.80 -10.12
N LEU A 134 -2.48 29.48 -11.30
CA LEU A 134 -1.10 29.82 -11.68
C LEU A 134 -0.87 31.32 -11.71
N ASP A 135 -1.86 32.10 -12.18
CA ASP A 135 -1.78 33.57 -12.19
C ASP A 135 -1.84 34.16 -10.78
N LEU A 136 -2.62 33.55 -9.88
CA LEU A 136 -2.66 33.95 -8.47
C LEU A 136 -1.36 33.59 -7.74
N GLU A 137 -0.79 32.44 -7.99
CA GLU A 137 0.51 32.05 -7.41
C GLU A 137 1.62 33.01 -7.85
N LYS A 138 1.67 33.38 -9.14
CA LYS A 138 2.61 34.39 -9.62
C LYS A 138 2.43 35.73 -8.92
N LYS A 139 1.21 36.21 -8.80
CA LYS A 139 0.92 37.46 -8.08
C LYS A 139 1.36 37.42 -6.62
N ILE A 140 1.15 36.30 -5.94
CA ILE A 140 1.60 36.11 -4.55
C ILE A 140 3.13 36.15 -4.46
N GLU A 141 3.83 35.56 -5.41
CA GLU A 141 5.29 35.56 -5.45
C GLU A 141 5.85 36.96 -5.73
N ASP A 142 5.27 37.68 -6.69
CA ASP A 142 5.62 39.06 -7.01
C ASP A 142 5.42 39.97 -5.80
N ILE A 143 4.28 39.90 -5.13
CA ILE A 143 3.99 40.66 -3.91
C ILE A 143 4.97 40.32 -2.78
N LYS A 144 5.32 39.05 -2.59
CA LYS A 144 6.34 38.64 -1.60
C LYS A 144 7.70 39.24 -1.91
N LEU A 145 8.10 39.24 -3.17
CA LEU A 145 9.35 39.84 -3.62
C LEU A 145 9.36 41.37 -3.41
N GLU A 146 8.27 42.03 -3.72
CA GLU A 146 8.09 43.46 -3.54
C GLU A 146 8.11 43.83 -2.03
N LYS A 147 7.37 43.09 -1.21
CA LYS A 147 7.40 43.21 0.25
C LYS A 147 8.83 43.09 0.79
N ASN A 148 9.57 42.09 0.36
CA ASN A 148 10.95 41.86 0.79
C ASN A 148 11.90 43.00 0.35
N LYS A 149 11.70 43.57 -0.84
CA LYS A 149 12.46 44.74 -1.31
C LYS A 149 12.16 45.98 -0.47
N VAL A 150 10.88 46.22 -0.16
CA VAL A 150 10.45 47.37 0.65
C VAL A 150 10.95 47.27 2.09
N VAL A 151 10.91 46.06 2.68
CA VAL A 151 11.47 45.80 4.02
C VAL A 151 12.99 46.03 4.04
N LYS A 152 13.72 45.57 3.02
CA LYS A 152 15.17 45.79 2.91
C LYS A 152 15.56 47.25 2.69
N SER A 153 14.68 48.04 2.03
CA SER A 153 14.88 49.49 1.81
C SER A 153 14.40 50.34 2.99
N GLN A 154 13.96 49.75 4.10
CA GLN A 154 13.44 50.44 5.30
C GLN A 154 12.21 51.33 5.06
N ARG A 155 11.49 51.14 3.96
CA ARG A 155 10.22 51.87 3.67
C ARG A 155 9.03 51.07 4.25
N PHE A 156 8.91 51.05 5.55
CA PHE A 156 7.88 50.26 6.27
C PHE A 156 6.45 50.64 5.97
N GLU A 157 6.17 51.91 5.62
CA GLU A 157 4.82 52.37 5.28
C GLU A 157 4.22 51.66 4.06
N LEU A 158 5.04 51.39 3.02
CA LEU A 158 4.60 50.68 1.83
C LEU A 158 4.41 49.16 2.06
N SER A 159 5.06 48.60 3.07
CA SER A 159 4.90 47.20 3.41
C SER A 159 3.57 46.86 4.09
N LEU A 160 2.90 47.84 4.66
CA LEU A 160 1.61 47.68 5.36
C LEU A 160 0.40 47.85 4.42
N ILE A 161 0.58 48.47 3.23
CA ILE A 161 -0.51 48.68 2.25
C ILE A 161 -0.92 47.37 1.54
N HIS A 162 -0.06 46.34 1.54
CA HIS A 162 -0.29 45.09 0.85
C HIS A 162 -0.64 43.93 1.80
N ILE A 163 -0.98 44.21 3.06
CA ILE A 163 -1.57 43.27 4.00
C ILE A 163 -3.09 43.49 4.02
#